data_1d3e684ce8704768109854380d7cc004
#
_entry.id   1d3e684ce8704768109854380d7cc004
#
_cell.length_a   1.000
_cell.length_b   1.000
_cell.length_c   1.000
_cell.angle_alpha   90.00
_cell.angle_beta   90.00
_cell.angle_gamma   90.00
#
_symmetry.space_group_name_H-M   'P 1'
#
loop_
_entity.id
_entity.type
_entity.pdbx_description
1 polymer ?
#
loop_
_entity_poly.entity_id
_entity_poly.type
_entity_poly.pdbx_seq_one_letter_code
_entity_poly.pdbx_strand_id
1 'polypeptide(L)'
;RLRRVDRGLEGWRSMERPRQFVLLVTVILLLLILWSMLSHVDRVVRAEGKIIPAGRSQVIQHLEGGIVSSISTREGALVKKGEVLLSISDTGAGSRLGEVQVKKGALQAKIARLQSELSGKPLAGGNPLDPEWAERLAAETRLYQERQARARNEVDVLREQSKQKQAEQSDLEGRRVSVAKELEIARSQLQVMLGLAVKKAASQLEVLESKGKVQKLETQLRELEGAIPKTRATIGEIEAKIRVTQSQFRTDARTDLTSAQSELDRLSEEEKAEKDRVDRTDIRAPVDGVVNRLVFNTLGGVVRPGDTVMEVTPLDGKVLIEAKVLPTDRGDLREGLVARARITAYDFGVHGTLPGRLVEVSADTVGDDLGSAMPGGYYRVKVEIDTAGYVARKLPVMPGMTASVDIRSEEHTSELQ
;
A
#
# COMPACT_ATOMS: atom_id res chain seq x y z
N ARG A 1 -13.74 27.34 83.41
CA ARG A 1 -13.36 28.09 82.16
C ARG A 1 -14.54 28.79 81.46
N LEU A 2 -15.81 28.75 82.07
CA LEU A 2 -17.00 29.42 81.57
C LEU A 2 -17.29 30.80 82.19
N ARG A 3 -16.45 31.26 83.13
CA ARG A 3 -16.65 32.52 83.89
C ARG A 3 -16.02 33.76 83.23
N ARG A 4 -15.34 33.60 82.06
CA ARG A 4 -14.68 34.77 81.33
C ARG A 4 -15.50 35.36 80.17
N VAL A 5 -16.57 34.70 79.74
CA VAL A 5 -17.37 35.20 78.63
C VAL A 5 -18.49 36.15 79.13
N ASP A 6 -18.96 35.97 80.36
CA ASP A 6 -20.00 36.86 80.90
C ASP A 6 -19.58 38.31 81.17
N ARG A 7 -18.28 38.57 81.40
CA ARG A 7 -17.81 39.94 81.67
C ARG A 7 -17.81 40.83 80.43
N GLY A 8 -17.85 40.27 79.23
CA GLY A 8 -17.93 41.03 77.97
C GLY A 8 -19.33 41.54 77.66
N LEU A 9 -20.38 40.82 78.11
CA LEU A 9 -21.74 41.16 77.84
C LEU A 9 -22.36 42.13 78.89
N GLU A 10 -21.83 42.18 80.09
CA GLU A 10 -22.26 43.15 81.11
C GLU A 10 -21.77 44.55 80.81
N GLY A 11 -20.64 44.76 80.08
CA GLY A 11 -20.16 46.07 79.63
C GLY A 11 -21.05 46.74 78.61
N TRP A 12 -21.85 45.94 77.87
CA TRP A 12 -22.78 46.45 76.86
C TRP A 12 -24.09 46.97 77.42
N ARG A 13 -24.51 46.54 78.61
CA ARG A 13 -25.75 46.92 79.24
C ARG A 13 -25.66 48.26 79.98
N SER A 14 -24.49 48.75 80.28
CA SER A 14 -24.30 49.99 81.03
C SER A 14 -23.98 51.23 80.14
N MET A 15 -23.89 51.07 78.84
CA MET A 15 -23.71 52.21 77.94
C MET A 15 -24.99 52.92 77.64
N GLU A 16 -25.01 54.30 77.78
CA GLU A 16 -26.17 55.13 77.47
C GLU A 16 -26.63 54.85 76.00
N ARG A 17 -27.97 54.82 75.80
CA ARG A 17 -28.61 54.45 74.56
C ARG A 17 -28.01 55.10 73.28
N PRO A 18 -27.56 56.36 73.26
CA PRO A 18 -26.93 56.94 72.09
C PRO A 18 -25.57 56.32 71.76
N ARG A 19 -24.77 55.89 72.73
CA ARG A 19 -23.45 55.22 72.53
C ARG A 19 -23.63 53.80 71.96
N GLN A 20 -24.65 53.08 72.40
CA GLN A 20 -24.93 51.74 71.86
C GLN A 20 -25.37 51.85 70.41
N PHE A 21 -26.13 52.86 70.03
CA PHE A 21 -26.50 53.09 68.66
C PHE A 21 -25.30 53.43 67.74
N VAL A 22 -24.40 54.24 68.19
CA VAL A 22 -23.17 54.58 67.46
C VAL A 22 -22.29 53.38 67.28
N LEU A 23 -22.12 52.54 68.29
CA LEU A 23 -21.37 51.30 68.22
C LEU A 23 -21.99 50.29 67.24
N LEU A 24 -23.29 50.12 67.23
CA LEU A 24 -24.02 49.26 66.33
C LEU A 24 -23.83 49.70 64.88
N VAL A 25 -23.94 51.03 64.64
CA VAL A 25 -23.77 51.59 63.29
C VAL A 25 -22.30 51.41 62.83
N THR A 26 -21.31 51.56 63.72
CA THR A 26 -19.90 51.37 63.42
C THR A 26 -19.59 49.90 63.11
N VAL A 27 -20.16 48.95 63.82
CA VAL A 27 -20.03 47.52 63.58
C VAL A 27 -20.63 47.12 62.22
N ILE A 28 -21.87 47.66 61.90
CA ILE A 28 -22.51 47.43 60.61
C ILE A 28 -21.64 48.01 59.44
N LEU A 29 -21.10 49.20 59.65
CA LEU A 29 -20.23 49.85 58.63
C LEU A 29 -18.95 49.03 58.40
N LEU A 30 -18.33 48.55 59.48
CA LEU A 30 -17.17 47.63 59.39
C LEU A 30 -17.49 46.33 58.70
N LEU A 31 -18.64 45.71 58.97
CA LEU A 31 -19.14 44.55 58.30
C LEU A 31 -19.40 44.80 56.83
N LEU A 32 -19.97 45.93 56.43
CA LEU A 32 -20.19 46.35 55.06
C LEU A 32 -18.84 46.54 54.29
N ILE A 33 -17.88 47.20 54.95
CA ILE A 33 -16.54 47.38 54.38
C ILE A 33 -15.85 46.01 54.23
N LEU A 34 -15.94 45.12 55.20
CA LEU A 34 -15.42 43.78 55.13
C LEU A 34 -16.10 42.98 54.03
N TRP A 35 -17.43 43.07 53.92
CA TRP A 35 -18.19 42.41 52.88
C TRP A 35 -17.83 42.98 51.47
N SER A 36 -17.64 44.29 51.34
CA SER A 36 -17.15 44.95 50.10
C SER A 36 -15.74 44.50 49.69
N MET A 37 -14.88 44.28 50.69
CA MET A 37 -13.50 43.78 50.42
C MET A 37 -13.48 42.29 49.98
N LEU A 38 -14.47 41.52 50.47
CA LEU A 38 -14.58 40.09 50.06
C LEU A 38 -15.42 39.90 48.77
N SER A 39 -16.10 40.91 48.29
CA SER A 39 -16.97 40.84 47.12
C SER A 39 -16.10 40.90 45.84
N HIS A 40 -16.02 39.77 45.14
CA HIS A 40 -15.36 39.70 43.84
C HIS A 40 -16.37 40.03 42.74
N VAL A 41 -16.05 41.01 41.94
CA VAL A 41 -16.87 41.38 40.76
C VAL A 41 -16.19 40.81 39.53
N ASP A 42 -16.81 39.80 38.93
CA ASP A 42 -16.30 39.26 37.65
C ASP A 42 -16.48 40.28 36.55
N ARG A 43 -15.39 40.62 35.85
CA ARG A 43 -15.43 41.41 34.64
C ARG A 43 -15.70 40.50 33.45
N VAL A 44 -16.71 40.83 32.64
CA VAL A 44 -17.10 40.05 31.47
C VAL A 44 -16.88 40.88 30.21
N VAL A 45 -16.05 40.40 29.33
CA VAL A 45 -15.85 40.98 27.99
C VAL A 45 -16.89 40.39 27.06
N ARG A 46 -17.75 41.24 26.50
CA ARG A 46 -18.78 40.81 25.54
C ARG A 46 -18.31 41.06 24.11
N ALA A 47 -18.42 40.04 23.29
CA ALA A 47 -18.00 40.06 21.88
C ALA A 47 -19.11 39.45 20.99
N GLU A 48 -19.32 40.07 19.84
CA GLU A 48 -20.18 39.54 18.79
C GLU A 48 -19.36 38.87 17.71
N GLY A 49 -19.83 37.74 17.19
CA GLY A 49 -19.11 36.97 16.22
C GLY A 49 -19.99 36.08 15.37
N LYS A 50 -19.30 35.30 14.54
CA LYS A 50 -19.90 34.27 13.69
C LYS A 50 -19.33 32.91 14.02
N ILE A 51 -20.16 31.91 13.88
CA ILE A 51 -19.76 30.52 13.97
C ILE A 51 -18.96 30.16 12.72
N ILE A 52 -17.73 29.70 12.92
CA ILE A 52 -16.86 29.15 11.89
C ILE A 52 -16.56 27.69 12.20
N PRO A 53 -16.35 26.84 11.20
CA PRO A 53 -15.90 25.47 11.43
C PRO A 53 -14.49 25.46 12.03
N ALA A 54 -14.20 24.50 12.92
CA ALA A 54 -12.86 24.38 13.50
C ALA A 54 -11.82 23.90 12.47
N GLY A 55 -12.25 23.07 11.52
CA GLY A 55 -11.42 22.58 10.43
C GLY A 55 -11.36 23.56 9.25
N ARG A 56 -10.20 23.63 8.62
CA ARG A 56 -10.06 24.37 7.36
C ARG A 56 -10.78 23.60 6.25
N SER A 57 -11.45 24.31 5.34
CA SER A 57 -12.03 23.71 4.13
C SER A 57 -10.97 22.93 3.38
N GLN A 58 -11.29 21.68 3.07
CA GLN A 58 -10.43 20.80 2.29
C GLN A 58 -10.77 20.97 0.81
N VAL A 59 -9.77 21.36 0.05
CA VAL A 59 -9.85 21.49 -1.40
C VAL A 59 -9.60 20.12 -2.02
N ILE A 60 -10.58 19.61 -2.77
CA ILE A 60 -10.47 18.35 -3.48
C ILE A 60 -10.09 18.66 -4.92
N GLN A 61 -8.94 18.12 -5.33
CA GLN A 61 -8.40 18.26 -6.68
C GLN A 61 -8.33 16.90 -7.36
N HIS A 62 -8.45 16.87 -8.69
CA HIS A 62 -8.28 15.65 -9.47
C HIS A 62 -6.93 15.68 -10.21
N LEU A 63 -6.14 14.62 -10.01
CA LEU A 63 -4.77 14.57 -10.50
C LEU A 63 -4.69 14.42 -12.02
N GLU A 64 -5.50 13.53 -12.58
CA GLU A 64 -5.44 13.16 -14.01
C GLU A 64 -6.36 13.98 -14.92
N GLY A 65 -7.41 14.59 -14.34
CA GLY A 65 -8.48 15.23 -15.14
C GLY A 65 -9.41 14.21 -15.81
N GLY A 66 -10.23 14.68 -16.74
CA GLY A 66 -11.17 13.85 -17.50
C GLY A 66 -12.52 14.53 -17.72
N ILE A 67 -13.55 13.76 -18.07
CA ILE A 67 -14.89 14.25 -18.35
C ILE A 67 -15.83 13.89 -17.19
N VAL A 68 -16.55 14.86 -16.64
CA VAL A 68 -17.54 14.62 -15.59
C VAL A 68 -18.64 13.70 -16.10
N SER A 69 -18.73 12.49 -15.56
CA SER A 69 -19.73 11.48 -15.94
C SER A 69 -20.97 11.51 -15.06
N SER A 70 -20.80 11.75 -13.77
CA SER A 70 -21.93 11.88 -12.83
C SER A 70 -21.58 12.82 -11.67
N ILE A 71 -22.59 13.48 -11.14
CA ILE A 71 -22.50 14.34 -9.97
C ILE A 71 -23.50 13.81 -8.95
N SER A 72 -23.02 13.28 -7.82
CA SER A 72 -23.86 12.66 -6.79
C SER A 72 -24.19 13.59 -5.63
N THR A 73 -23.57 14.78 -5.60
CA THR A 73 -23.74 15.75 -4.52
C THR A 73 -24.12 17.15 -5.05
N ARG A 74 -24.46 18.06 -4.15
CA ARG A 74 -24.75 19.48 -4.45
C ARG A 74 -24.15 20.37 -3.37
N GLU A 75 -24.00 21.66 -3.69
CA GLU A 75 -23.57 22.64 -2.69
C GLU A 75 -24.53 22.67 -1.49
N GLY A 76 -23.96 22.72 -0.29
CA GLY A 76 -24.69 22.65 0.97
C GLY A 76 -25.07 21.24 1.42
N ALA A 77 -24.79 20.19 0.66
CA ALA A 77 -25.08 18.82 1.05
C ALA A 77 -24.14 18.32 2.16
N LEU A 78 -24.71 17.57 3.11
CA LEU A 78 -23.95 16.80 4.09
C LEU A 78 -23.41 15.53 3.44
N VAL A 79 -22.12 15.26 3.61
CA VAL A 79 -21.43 14.10 3.02
C VAL A 79 -20.65 13.36 4.08
N LYS A 80 -20.55 12.05 3.94
CA LYS A 80 -19.77 11.17 4.82
C LYS A 80 -18.43 10.84 4.20
N LYS A 81 -17.43 10.61 5.03
CA LYS A 81 -16.12 10.15 4.60
C LYS A 81 -16.22 8.89 3.72
N GLY A 82 -15.60 8.92 2.55
CA GLY A 82 -15.62 7.84 1.56
C GLY A 82 -16.82 7.85 0.62
N GLU A 83 -17.82 8.71 0.83
CA GLU A 83 -18.98 8.86 -0.07
C GLU A 83 -18.54 9.41 -1.42
N VAL A 84 -19.06 8.83 -2.52
CA VAL A 84 -18.76 9.29 -3.89
C VAL A 84 -19.49 10.59 -4.14
N LEU A 85 -18.75 11.63 -4.44
CA LEU A 85 -19.27 12.99 -4.66
C LEU A 85 -19.48 13.31 -6.14
N LEU A 86 -18.52 12.86 -6.95
CA LEU A 86 -18.51 13.07 -8.39
C LEU A 86 -17.68 11.97 -9.02
N SER A 87 -18.11 11.47 -10.21
CA SER A 87 -17.32 10.53 -10.99
C SER A 87 -16.84 11.18 -12.29
N ILE A 88 -15.57 10.98 -12.58
CA ILE A 88 -14.93 11.45 -13.81
C ILE A 88 -14.67 10.24 -14.69
N SER A 89 -15.05 10.31 -15.95
CA SER A 89 -14.72 9.29 -16.95
C SER A 89 -13.35 9.57 -17.55
N ASP A 90 -12.40 8.68 -17.30
CA ASP A 90 -11.18 8.52 -18.10
C ASP A 90 -11.32 7.22 -18.91
N THR A 91 -11.77 7.32 -20.16
CA THR A 91 -11.93 6.17 -21.07
C THR A 91 -10.62 5.43 -21.32
N GLY A 92 -9.49 6.10 -21.12
CA GLY A 92 -8.16 5.50 -21.26
C GLY A 92 -7.73 4.66 -20.03
N ALA A 93 -8.12 5.02 -18.81
CA ALA A 93 -7.68 4.33 -17.61
C ALA A 93 -8.22 2.89 -17.54
N GLY A 94 -9.53 2.71 -17.76
CA GLY A 94 -10.14 1.38 -17.77
C GLY A 94 -9.56 0.47 -18.87
N SER A 95 -9.30 1.03 -20.05
CA SER A 95 -8.71 0.28 -21.17
C SER A 95 -7.29 -0.16 -20.87
N ARG A 96 -6.46 0.71 -20.27
CA ARG A 96 -5.08 0.37 -19.86
C ARG A 96 -5.06 -0.71 -18.79
N LEU A 97 -5.91 -0.60 -17.78
CA LEU A 97 -6.05 -1.64 -16.75
C LEU A 97 -6.42 -2.99 -17.37
N GLY A 98 -7.41 -3.02 -18.28
CA GLY A 98 -7.80 -4.22 -19.02
C GLY A 98 -6.65 -4.81 -19.84
N GLU A 99 -5.88 -3.99 -20.54
CA GLU A 99 -4.71 -4.43 -21.31
C GLU A 99 -3.64 -5.09 -20.40
N VAL A 100 -3.34 -4.48 -19.27
CA VAL A 100 -2.37 -5.02 -18.29
C VAL A 100 -2.87 -6.35 -17.73
N GLN A 101 -4.13 -6.46 -17.41
CA GLN A 101 -4.74 -7.71 -16.91
C GLN A 101 -4.70 -8.85 -17.94
N VAL A 102 -4.96 -8.55 -19.20
CA VAL A 102 -4.85 -9.53 -20.32
C VAL A 102 -3.41 -10.03 -20.44
N LYS A 103 -2.42 -9.12 -20.44
CA LYS A 103 -0.99 -9.49 -20.52
C LYS A 103 -0.55 -10.32 -19.32
N LYS A 104 -0.98 -9.93 -18.12
CA LYS A 104 -0.71 -10.65 -16.88
C LYS A 104 -1.27 -12.08 -16.91
N GLY A 105 -2.52 -12.26 -17.36
CA GLY A 105 -3.13 -13.58 -17.50
C GLY A 105 -2.38 -14.48 -18.50
N ALA A 106 -1.93 -13.93 -19.62
CA ALA A 106 -1.13 -14.67 -20.60
C ALA A 106 0.23 -15.12 -20.01
N LEU A 107 0.91 -14.22 -19.26
CA LEU A 107 2.15 -14.56 -18.59
C LEU A 107 1.98 -15.62 -17.50
N GLN A 108 0.90 -15.56 -16.73
CA GLN A 108 0.59 -16.59 -15.72
C GLN A 108 0.39 -17.96 -16.34
N ALA A 109 -0.31 -18.04 -17.49
CA ALA A 109 -0.48 -19.30 -18.23
C ALA A 109 0.87 -19.83 -18.77
N LYS A 110 1.74 -18.93 -19.31
CA LYS A 110 3.11 -19.25 -19.73
C LYS A 110 3.96 -19.79 -18.57
N ILE A 111 3.90 -19.17 -17.40
CA ILE A 111 4.61 -19.61 -16.19
C ILE A 111 4.13 -20.99 -15.76
N ALA A 112 2.83 -21.26 -15.77
CA ALA A 112 2.28 -22.59 -15.45
C ALA A 112 2.82 -23.66 -16.40
N ARG A 113 2.91 -23.38 -17.71
CA ARG A 113 3.55 -24.29 -18.66
C ARG A 113 5.02 -24.53 -18.33
N LEU A 114 5.81 -23.49 -18.12
CA LEU A 114 7.25 -23.63 -17.85
C LEU A 114 7.52 -24.38 -16.54
N GLN A 115 6.70 -24.17 -15.53
CA GLN A 115 6.75 -24.96 -14.29
C GLN A 115 6.44 -26.45 -14.54
N SER A 116 5.49 -26.72 -15.43
CA SER A 116 5.15 -28.10 -15.83
C SER A 116 6.27 -28.74 -16.63
N GLU A 117 6.95 -28.00 -17.53
CA GLU A 117 8.16 -28.45 -18.25
C GLU A 117 9.29 -28.87 -17.31
N LEU A 118 9.48 -28.11 -16.23
CA LEU A 118 10.52 -28.37 -15.24
C LEU A 118 10.18 -29.48 -14.25
N SER A 119 8.91 -29.54 -13.80
CA SER A 119 8.47 -30.49 -12.78
C SER A 119 7.97 -31.81 -13.35
N GLY A 120 7.61 -31.87 -14.64
CA GLY A 120 6.97 -33.02 -15.28
C GLY A 120 5.53 -33.25 -14.84
N LYS A 121 4.92 -32.35 -14.08
CA LYS A 121 3.53 -32.43 -13.63
C LYS A 121 2.58 -31.82 -14.66
N PRO A 122 1.31 -32.20 -14.71
CA PRO A 122 0.31 -31.60 -15.58
C PRO A 122 0.18 -30.11 -15.31
N LEU A 123 -0.16 -29.31 -16.34
CA LEU A 123 -0.46 -27.92 -16.17
C LEU A 123 -1.58 -27.71 -15.15
N ALA A 124 -1.31 -26.93 -14.13
CA ALA A 124 -2.28 -26.57 -13.11
C ALA A 124 -2.12 -25.08 -12.79
N GLY A 125 -3.21 -24.42 -12.45
CA GLY A 125 -3.22 -23.01 -12.01
C GLY A 125 -4.46 -22.26 -12.49
N GLY A 126 -4.69 -21.08 -11.89
CA GLY A 126 -5.80 -20.19 -12.20
C GLY A 126 -7.18 -20.71 -11.77
N ASN A 127 -8.18 -19.94 -12.13
CA ASN A 127 -9.57 -20.30 -11.86
C ASN A 127 -10.16 -21.10 -13.04
N PRO A 128 -10.49 -22.39 -12.86
CA PRO A 128 -11.04 -23.22 -13.94
C PRO A 128 -12.41 -22.74 -14.47
N LEU A 129 -13.10 -21.88 -13.72
CA LEU A 129 -14.41 -21.34 -14.08
C LEU A 129 -14.32 -20.08 -14.95
N ASP A 130 -13.12 -19.54 -15.15
CA ASP A 130 -12.89 -18.40 -16.03
C ASP A 130 -12.66 -18.90 -17.48
N PRO A 131 -13.55 -18.60 -18.41
CA PRO A 131 -13.43 -19.06 -19.80
C PRO A 131 -12.19 -18.52 -20.52
N GLU A 132 -11.78 -17.29 -20.22
CA GLU A 132 -10.56 -16.71 -20.81
C GLU A 132 -9.30 -17.41 -20.30
N TRP A 133 -9.29 -17.75 -19.02
CA TRP A 133 -8.21 -18.54 -18.45
C TRP A 133 -8.13 -19.94 -19.05
N ALA A 134 -9.28 -20.60 -19.21
CA ALA A 134 -9.36 -21.94 -19.79
C ALA A 134 -8.82 -21.95 -21.24
N GLU A 135 -9.14 -20.93 -22.05
CA GLU A 135 -8.64 -20.80 -23.42
C GLU A 135 -7.11 -20.62 -23.46
N ARG A 136 -6.58 -19.70 -22.63
CA ARG A 136 -5.13 -19.46 -22.51
C ARG A 136 -4.41 -20.72 -22.06
N LEU A 137 -4.95 -21.40 -21.06
CA LEU A 137 -4.38 -22.65 -20.56
C LEU A 137 -4.39 -23.76 -21.62
N ALA A 138 -5.44 -23.86 -22.42
CA ALA A 138 -5.52 -24.82 -23.53
C ALA A 138 -4.47 -24.53 -24.61
N ALA A 139 -4.21 -23.27 -24.94
CA ALA A 139 -3.16 -22.87 -25.88
C ALA A 139 -1.77 -23.24 -25.35
N GLU A 140 -1.46 -22.94 -24.11
CA GLU A 140 -0.18 -23.27 -23.47
C GLU A 140 -0.02 -24.80 -23.29
N THR A 141 -1.11 -25.54 -23.08
CA THR A 141 -1.10 -27.01 -23.03
C THR A 141 -0.69 -27.61 -24.36
N ARG A 142 -1.21 -27.12 -25.48
CA ARG A 142 -0.80 -27.56 -26.82
C ARG A 142 0.69 -27.30 -27.06
N LEU A 143 1.15 -26.09 -26.74
CA LEU A 143 2.56 -25.72 -26.85
C LEU A 143 3.45 -26.60 -25.98
N TYR A 144 3.03 -26.90 -24.77
CA TYR A 144 3.73 -27.84 -23.87
C TYR A 144 3.89 -29.23 -24.51
N GLN A 145 2.79 -29.77 -25.05
CA GLN A 145 2.80 -31.08 -25.73
C GLN A 145 3.73 -31.11 -26.94
N GLU A 146 3.67 -30.07 -27.77
CA GLU A 146 4.53 -29.94 -28.97
C GLU A 146 6.01 -29.85 -28.61
N ARG A 147 6.37 -28.99 -27.66
CA ARG A 147 7.76 -28.84 -27.17
C ARG A 147 8.28 -30.13 -26.54
N GLN A 148 7.46 -30.79 -25.74
CA GLN A 148 7.82 -32.09 -25.13
C GLN A 148 8.01 -33.16 -26.16
N ALA A 149 7.10 -33.26 -27.15
CA ALA A 149 7.21 -34.21 -28.25
C ALA A 149 8.48 -34.02 -29.06
N ARG A 150 8.81 -32.77 -29.41
CA ARG A 150 10.04 -32.40 -30.11
C ARG A 150 11.29 -32.84 -29.34
N ALA A 151 11.39 -32.48 -28.05
CA ALA A 151 12.52 -32.87 -27.21
C ALA A 151 12.67 -34.39 -27.06
N ARG A 152 11.56 -35.12 -26.95
CA ARG A 152 11.56 -36.58 -26.92
C ARG A 152 12.05 -37.19 -28.23
N ASN A 153 11.51 -36.74 -29.37
CA ASN A 153 11.90 -37.22 -30.68
C ASN A 153 13.41 -37.04 -30.92
N GLU A 154 13.97 -35.88 -30.58
CA GLU A 154 15.40 -35.64 -30.70
C GLU A 154 16.27 -36.60 -29.85
N VAL A 155 15.85 -36.84 -28.61
CA VAL A 155 16.49 -37.80 -27.71
C VAL A 155 16.36 -39.23 -28.25
N ASP A 156 15.20 -39.59 -28.79
CA ASP A 156 14.93 -40.93 -29.30
C ASP A 156 15.77 -41.22 -30.56
N VAL A 157 15.95 -40.25 -31.45
CA VAL A 157 16.88 -40.38 -32.59
C VAL A 157 18.30 -40.70 -32.09
N LEU A 158 18.80 -39.95 -31.09
CA LEU A 158 20.13 -40.18 -30.52
C LEU A 158 20.22 -41.55 -29.82
N ARG A 159 19.15 -41.99 -29.17
CA ARG A 159 19.10 -43.33 -28.54
C ARG A 159 19.18 -44.45 -29.56
N GLU A 160 18.49 -44.32 -30.70
CA GLU A 160 18.58 -45.30 -31.77
C GLU A 160 19.98 -45.36 -32.39
N GLN A 161 20.63 -44.18 -32.57
CA GLN A 161 22.02 -44.15 -32.98
C GLN A 161 22.96 -44.79 -31.96
N SER A 162 22.73 -44.63 -30.66
CA SER A 162 23.50 -45.30 -29.61
C SER A 162 23.31 -46.79 -29.65
N LYS A 163 22.07 -47.31 -29.81
CA LYS A 163 21.78 -48.71 -29.95
C LYS A 163 22.49 -49.34 -31.18
N GLN A 164 22.44 -48.64 -32.32
CA GLN A 164 23.15 -49.06 -33.52
C GLN A 164 24.64 -49.23 -33.28
N LYS A 165 25.26 -48.24 -32.60
CA LYS A 165 26.68 -48.33 -32.27
C LYS A 165 27.01 -49.40 -31.21
N GLN A 166 26.11 -49.66 -30.27
CA GLN A 166 26.22 -50.77 -29.33
C GLN A 166 26.18 -52.13 -30.04
N ALA A 167 25.29 -52.29 -31.03
CA ALA A 167 25.24 -53.52 -31.84
C ALA A 167 26.54 -53.71 -32.67
N GLU A 168 27.09 -52.63 -33.27
CA GLU A 168 28.39 -52.62 -33.96
C GLU A 168 29.52 -53.02 -33.00
N GLN A 169 29.53 -52.49 -31.78
CA GLN A 169 30.53 -52.88 -30.77
C GLN A 169 30.43 -54.36 -30.45
N SER A 170 29.22 -54.88 -30.23
CA SER A 170 28.99 -56.32 -29.94
C SER A 170 29.49 -57.21 -31.09
N ASP A 171 29.26 -56.81 -32.37
CA ASP A 171 29.77 -57.54 -33.53
C ASP A 171 31.32 -57.54 -33.58
N LEU A 172 31.95 -56.39 -33.36
CA LEU A 172 33.42 -56.32 -33.30
C LEU A 172 33.99 -57.17 -32.17
N GLU A 173 33.38 -57.20 -31.00
CA GLU A 173 33.76 -58.02 -29.85
C GLU A 173 33.61 -59.51 -30.20
N GLY A 174 32.52 -59.93 -30.88
CA GLY A 174 32.32 -61.27 -31.37
C GLY A 174 33.41 -61.67 -32.38
N ARG A 175 33.72 -60.82 -33.37
CA ARG A 175 34.79 -61.07 -34.35
C ARG A 175 36.15 -61.15 -33.67
N ARG A 176 36.46 -60.29 -32.69
CA ARG A 176 37.70 -60.35 -31.92
C ARG A 176 37.89 -61.71 -31.27
N VAL A 177 36.82 -62.24 -30.62
CA VAL A 177 36.84 -63.57 -29.98
C VAL A 177 37.09 -64.68 -30.99
N SER A 178 36.48 -64.63 -32.20
CA SER A 178 36.70 -65.59 -33.26
C SER A 178 38.11 -65.58 -33.80
N VAL A 179 38.63 -64.39 -34.15
CA VAL A 179 40.00 -64.20 -34.65
C VAL A 179 41.04 -64.61 -33.59
N ALA A 180 40.81 -64.32 -32.30
CA ALA A 180 41.68 -64.76 -31.21
C ALA A 180 41.80 -66.29 -31.13
N LYS A 181 40.66 -67.05 -31.32
CA LYS A 181 40.66 -68.49 -31.36
C LYS A 181 41.36 -69.04 -32.58
N GLU A 182 41.12 -68.42 -33.74
CA GLU A 182 41.83 -68.80 -34.97
C GLU A 182 43.34 -68.60 -34.85
N LEU A 183 43.76 -67.49 -34.23
CA LEU A 183 45.16 -67.18 -33.96
C LEU A 183 45.81 -68.24 -33.05
N GLU A 184 45.12 -68.70 -31.99
CA GLU A 184 45.56 -69.74 -31.09
C GLU A 184 45.79 -71.04 -31.85
N ILE A 185 44.85 -71.44 -32.72
CA ILE A 185 45.01 -72.61 -33.57
C ILE A 185 46.19 -72.49 -34.56
N ALA A 186 46.27 -71.28 -35.21
CA ALA A 186 47.39 -71.02 -36.15
C ALA A 186 48.76 -71.05 -35.47
N ARG A 187 48.89 -70.55 -34.26
CA ARG A 187 50.12 -70.59 -33.44
C ARG A 187 50.49 -72.02 -33.09
N SER A 188 49.46 -72.86 -32.68
CA SER A 188 49.67 -74.28 -32.43
C SER A 188 50.14 -75.02 -33.68
N GLN A 189 49.54 -74.73 -34.85
CA GLN A 189 49.98 -75.28 -36.13
C GLN A 189 51.39 -74.90 -36.47
N LEU A 190 51.76 -73.62 -36.31
CA LEU A 190 53.16 -73.14 -36.55
C LEU A 190 54.12 -73.85 -35.61
N GLN A 191 53.81 -74.09 -34.36
CA GLN A 191 54.64 -74.80 -33.40
C GLN A 191 54.93 -76.26 -33.85
N VAL A 192 53.92 -76.93 -34.34
CA VAL A 192 54.00 -78.27 -34.88
C VAL A 192 54.93 -78.29 -36.13
N MET A 193 54.71 -77.34 -37.08
CA MET A 193 55.55 -77.21 -38.29
C MET A 193 56.95 -76.90 -37.97
N LEU A 194 57.24 -76.04 -37.00
CA LEU A 194 58.62 -75.78 -36.52
C LEU A 194 59.24 -77.03 -35.94
N GLY A 195 58.55 -77.86 -35.19
CA GLY A 195 59.03 -79.11 -34.66
C GLY A 195 59.34 -80.15 -35.77
N LEU A 196 58.50 -80.20 -36.80
CA LEU A 196 58.70 -81.07 -37.97
C LEU A 196 59.88 -80.56 -38.83
N ALA A 197 60.08 -79.27 -39.01
CA ALA A 197 61.19 -78.70 -39.75
C ALA A 197 62.55 -79.02 -39.09
N VAL A 198 62.62 -78.99 -37.75
CA VAL A 198 63.79 -79.41 -36.99
C VAL A 198 64.14 -80.85 -37.29
N LYS A 199 63.12 -81.71 -37.47
CA LYS A 199 63.30 -83.15 -37.87
C LYS A 199 63.47 -83.37 -39.37
N LYS A 200 63.61 -82.29 -40.17
CA LYS A 200 63.72 -82.29 -41.64
C LYS A 200 62.45 -82.91 -42.32
N ALA A 201 61.30 -82.99 -41.64
CA ALA A 201 60.05 -83.53 -42.11
C ALA A 201 59.04 -82.47 -42.65
N ALA A 202 59.37 -81.19 -42.62
CA ALA A 202 58.62 -80.13 -43.23
C ALA A 202 59.54 -79.17 -44.03
N SER A 203 58.98 -78.57 -45.08
CA SER A 203 59.69 -77.59 -45.94
C SER A 203 59.80 -76.22 -45.26
N GLN A 204 60.83 -75.46 -45.55
CA GLN A 204 61.00 -74.06 -45.12
C GLN A 204 59.81 -73.18 -45.64
N LEU A 205 59.27 -73.49 -46.81
CA LEU A 205 58.15 -72.79 -47.40
C LEU A 205 56.85 -72.95 -46.53
N GLU A 206 56.56 -74.19 -46.09
CA GLU A 206 55.41 -74.51 -45.24
C GLU A 206 55.46 -73.78 -43.87
N VAL A 207 56.68 -73.68 -43.30
CA VAL A 207 56.90 -72.92 -42.07
C VAL A 207 56.70 -71.43 -42.33
N LEU A 208 57.13 -70.88 -43.47
CA LEU A 208 56.96 -69.48 -43.81
C LEU A 208 55.47 -69.16 -44.06
N GLU A 209 54.74 -70.02 -44.73
CA GLU A 209 53.27 -69.90 -44.93
C GLU A 209 52.51 -69.91 -43.60
N SER A 210 52.85 -70.86 -42.71
CA SER A 210 52.21 -70.90 -41.37
C SER A 210 52.54 -69.64 -40.54
N LYS A 211 53.79 -69.12 -40.64
CA LYS A 211 54.19 -67.86 -39.99
C LYS A 211 53.47 -66.68 -40.60
N GLY A 212 53.24 -66.61 -41.90
CA GLY A 212 52.46 -65.56 -42.58
C GLY A 212 50.98 -65.55 -42.13
N LYS A 213 50.40 -66.76 -41.95
CA LYS A 213 49.05 -66.88 -41.42
C LYS A 213 48.93 -66.35 -40.01
N VAL A 214 49.84 -66.66 -39.11
CA VAL A 214 49.89 -66.13 -37.75
C VAL A 214 50.00 -64.61 -37.76
N GLN A 215 50.95 -64.06 -38.57
CA GLN A 215 51.15 -62.61 -38.65
C GLN A 215 49.87 -61.88 -39.16
N LYS A 216 49.19 -62.44 -40.14
CA LYS A 216 47.93 -61.89 -40.68
C LYS A 216 46.82 -61.83 -39.58
N LEU A 217 46.68 -62.89 -38.83
CA LEU A 217 45.67 -62.96 -37.76
C LEU A 217 46.02 -62.06 -36.61
N GLU A 218 47.28 -61.87 -36.25
CA GLU A 218 47.77 -60.93 -35.27
C GLU A 218 47.45 -59.47 -35.69
N THR A 219 47.64 -59.16 -36.97
CA THR A 219 47.26 -57.81 -37.48
C THR A 219 45.77 -57.59 -37.44
N GLN A 220 44.97 -58.57 -37.85
CA GLN A 220 43.53 -58.51 -37.75
C GLN A 220 43.00 -58.31 -36.28
N LEU A 221 43.62 -59.04 -35.34
CA LEU A 221 43.30 -58.94 -33.93
C LEU A 221 43.58 -57.52 -33.41
N ARG A 222 44.76 -56.94 -33.73
CA ARG A 222 45.11 -55.55 -33.34
C ARG A 222 44.21 -54.52 -33.96
N GLU A 223 43.79 -54.72 -35.22
CA GLU A 223 42.81 -53.82 -35.86
C GLU A 223 41.46 -53.83 -35.11
N LEU A 224 40.97 -55.00 -34.73
CA LEU A 224 39.74 -55.13 -33.95
C LEU A 224 39.85 -54.57 -32.55
N GLU A 225 41.00 -54.82 -31.89
CA GLU A 225 41.33 -54.24 -30.57
C GLU A 225 41.43 -52.71 -30.60
N GLY A 226 41.81 -52.12 -31.72
CA GLY A 226 41.79 -50.70 -31.94
C GLY A 226 40.42 -50.12 -32.30
N ALA A 227 39.57 -50.88 -33.00
CA ALA A 227 38.23 -50.49 -33.42
C ALA A 227 37.23 -50.44 -32.25
N ILE A 228 37.28 -51.43 -31.34
CA ILE A 228 36.36 -51.52 -30.19
C ILE A 228 36.37 -50.28 -29.30
N PRO A 229 37.52 -49.79 -28.79
CA PRO A 229 37.56 -48.57 -27.97
C PRO A 229 37.10 -47.33 -28.74
N LYS A 230 37.35 -47.26 -30.05
CA LYS A 230 36.86 -46.18 -30.91
C LYS A 230 35.35 -46.14 -30.98
N THR A 231 34.71 -47.29 -31.21
CA THR A 231 33.23 -47.43 -31.23
C THR A 231 32.64 -47.11 -29.84
N ARG A 232 33.31 -47.58 -28.76
CA ARG A 232 32.88 -47.23 -27.37
C ARG A 232 32.99 -45.72 -27.09
N ALA A 233 34.03 -45.08 -27.58
CA ALA A 233 34.14 -43.61 -27.44
C ALA A 233 33.01 -42.88 -28.19
N THR A 234 32.62 -43.37 -29.37
CA THR A 234 31.48 -42.80 -30.13
C THR A 234 30.14 -43.01 -29.37
N ILE A 235 29.94 -44.14 -28.72
CA ILE A 235 28.75 -44.38 -27.86
C ILE A 235 28.75 -43.33 -26.72
N GLY A 236 29.87 -43.16 -26.04
CA GLY A 236 30.00 -42.14 -24.96
C GLY A 236 29.72 -40.72 -25.44
N GLU A 237 30.14 -40.36 -26.67
CA GLU A 237 29.83 -39.08 -27.28
C GLU A 237 28.31 -38.90 -27.52
N ILE A 238 27.62 -39.93 -28.06
CA ILE A 238 26.17 -39.88 -28.27
C ILE A 238 25.43 -39.76 -26.96
N GLU A 239 25.83 -40.51 -25.93
CA GLU A 239 25.23 -40.41 -24.58
C GLU A 239 25.45 -39.03 -23.97
N ALA A 240 26.62 -38.42 -24.19
CA ALA A 240 26.87 -37.05 -23.77
C ALA A 240 25.95 -36.05 -24.51
N LYS A 241 25.72 -36.23 -25.81
CA LYS A 241 24.76 -35.46 -26.60
C LYS A 241 23.33 -35.56 -26.03
N ILE A 242 22.91 -36.78 -25.69
CA ILE A 242 21.59 -36.97 -25.05
C ILE A 242 21.49 -36.16 -23.76
N ARG A 243 22.49 -36.21 -22.87
CA ARG A 243 22.51 -35.42 -21.64
C ARG A 243 22.48 -33.95 -21.91
N VAL A 244 23.21 -33.45 -22.89
CA VAL A 244 23.26 -32.03 -23.28
C VAL A 244 21.89 -31.60 -23.78
N THR A 245 21.25 -32.33 -24.70
CA THR A 245 19.89 -32.02 -25.21
C THR A 245 18.88 -31.92 -24.08
N GLN A 246 18.86 -32.87 -23.15
CA GLN A 246 17.96 -32.87 -22.00
C GLN A 246 18.26 -31.68 -21.03
N SER A 247 19.53 -31.38 -20.81
CA SER A 247 19.96 -30.25 -19.97
C SER A 247 19.56 -28.92 -20.61
N GLN A 248 19.77 -28.78 -21.93
CA GLN A 248 19.44 -27.57 -22.67
C GLN A 248 17.95 -27.28 -22.58
N PHE A 249 17.09 -28.27 -22.80
CA PHE A 249 15.64 -28.12 -22.66
C PHE A 249 15.24 -27.55 -21.27
N ARG A 250 15.85 -28.08 -20.20
CA ARG A 250 15.58 -27.59 -18.83
C ARG A 250 16.16 -26.20 -18.58
N THR A 251 17.34 -25.90 -19.13
CA THR A 251 17.97 -24.60 -18.98
C THR A 251 17.17 -23.53 -19.69
N ASP A 252 16.70 -23.79 -20.91
CA ASP A 252 15.84 -22.87 -21.66
C ASP A 252 14.53 -22.62 -20.90
N ALA A 253 13.89 -23.69 -20.40
CA ALA A 253 12.68 -23.55 -19.60
C ALA A 253 12.91 -22.72 -18.30
N ARG A 254 14.07 -22.86 -17.64
CA ARG A 254 14.41 -22.06 -16.45
C ARG A 254 14.64 -20.58 -16.79
N THR A 255 15.38 -20.33 -17.86
CA THR A 255 15.64 -18.95 -18.32
C THR A 255 14.35 -18.25 -18.70
N ASP A 256 13.51 -18.94 -19.48
CA ASP A 256 12.19 -18.43 -19.85
C ASP A 256 11.29 -18.20 -18.62
N LEU A 257 11.34 -19.10 -17.62
CA LEU A 257 10.57 -18.96 -16.37
C LEU A 257 11.02 -17.74 -15.58
N THR A 258 12.33 -17.56 -15.41
CA THR A 258 12.88 -16.40 -14.67
C THR A 258 12.48 -15.08 -15.34
N SER A 259 12.60 -15.02 -16.66
CA SER A 259 12.22 -13.82 -17.42
C SER A 259 10.71 -13.56 -17.35
N ALA A 260 9.88 -14.60 -17.45
CA ALA A 260 8.44 -14.47 -17.33
C ALA A 260 8.00 -14.05 -15.92
N GLN A 261 8.67 -14.53 -14.86
CA GLN A 261 8.41 -14.10 -13.49
C GLN A 261 8.76 -12.63 -13.28
N SER A 262 9.93 -12.18 -13.72
CA SER A 262 10.32 -10.77 -13.63
C SER A 262 9.36 -9.85 -14.37
N GLU A 263 8.86 -10.28 -15.54
CA GLU A 263 7.88 -9.52 -16.29
C GLU A 263 6.50 -9.51 -15.61
N LEU A 264 6.11 -10.63 -14.97
CA LEU A 264 4.88 -10.71 -14.17
C LEU A 264 4.93 -9.75 -12.98
N ASP A 265 6.07 -9.68 -12.29
CA ASP A 265 6.26 -8.76 -11.17
C ASP A 265 6.13 -7.31 -11.64
N ARG A 266 6.76 -6.95 -12.77
CA ARG A 266 6.64 -5.63 -13.39
C ARG A 266 5.18 -5.29 -13.73
N LEU A 267 4.47 -6.19 -14.41
CA LEU A 267 3.06 -5.99 -14.76
C LEU A 267 2.15 -5.95 -13.53
N SER A 268 2.52 -6.61 -12.44
CA SER A 268 1.75 -6.57 -11.19
C SER A 268 1.84 -5.19 -10.52
N GLU A 269 2.99 -4.51 -10.59
CA GLU A 269 3.13 -3.14 -10.12
C GLU A 269 2.41 -2.15 -11.05
N GLU A 270 2.49 -2.38 -12.36
CA GLU A 270 1.76 -1.56 -13.35
C GLU A 270 0.24 -1.70 -13.17
N GLU A 271 -0.28 -2.90 -12.89
CA GLU A 271 -1.70 -3.14 -12.58
C GLU A 271 -2.15 -2.35 -11.35
N LYS A 272 -1.34 -2.32 -10.29
CA LYS A 272 -1.66 -1.53 -9.09
C LYS A 272 -1.78 -0.04 -9.42
N ALA A 273 -0.83 0.47 -10.19
CA ALA A 273 -0.83 1.88 -10.60
C ALA A 273 -2.05 2.24 -11.46
N GLU A 274 -2.41 1.39 -12.44
CA GLU A 274 -3.58 1.63 -13.29
C GLU A 274 -4.90 1.42 -12.51
N LYS A 275 -4.93 0.48 -11.56
CA LYS A 275 -6.08 0.30 -10.66
C LYS A 275 -6.30 1.51 -9.77
N ASP A 276 -5.23 2.03 -9.14
CA ASP A 276 -5.31 3.26 -8.35
C ASP A 276 -5.80 4.45 -9.19
N ARG A 277 -5.43 4.50 -10.48
CA ARG A 277 -5.92 5.52 -11.41
C ARG A 277 -7.42 5.36 -11.68
N VAL A 278 -7.88 4.13 -11.88
CA VAL A 278 -9.32 3.84 -12.03
C VAL A 278 -10.08 4.17 -10.73
N ASP A 279 -9.54 3.81 -9.56
CA ASP A 279 -10.18 4.09 -8.28
C ASP A 279 -10.29 5.61 -8.01
N ARG A 280 -9.34 6.42 -8.51
CA ARG A 280 -9.41 7.90 -8.44
C ARG A 280 -10.42 8.53 -9.40
N THR A 281 -10.96 7.80 -10.36
CA THR A 281 -12.05 8.35 -11.19
C THR A 281 -13.29 8.67 -10.38
N ASP A 282 -13.51 8.00 -9.25
CA ASP A 282 -14.52 8.32 -8.26
C ASP A 282 -13.94 9.26 -7.22
N ILE A 283 -14.34 10.52 -7.26
CA ILE A 283 -13.96 11.51 -6.25
C ILE A 283 -14.80 11.29 -5.00
N ARG A 284 -14.12 10.98 -3.89
CA ARG A 284 -14.76 10.69 -2.60
C ARG A 284 -14.46 11.75 -1.57
N ALA A 285 -15.41 11.93 -0.62
CA ALA A 285 -15.22 12.81 0.50
C ALA A 285 -14.07 12.34 1.41
N PRO A 286 -13.06 13.18 1.69
CA PRO A 286 -11.94 12.82 2.57
C PRO A 286 -12.35 12.79 4.04
N VAL A 287 -13.39 13.54 4.42
CA VAL A 287 -13.90 13.71 5.79
C VAL A 287 -15.41 13.84 5.79
N ASP A 288 -16.03 13.63 6.96
CA ASP A 288 -17.42 13.99 7.18
C ASP A 288 -17.55 15.51 7.15
N GLY A 289 -18.47 16.04 6.35
CA GLY A 289 -18.51 17.50 6.18
C GLY A 289 -19.68 18.00 5.35
N VAL A 290 -19.62 19.27 5.01
CA VAL A 290 -20.55 19.95 4.09
C VAL A 290 -19.80 20.36 2.84
N VAL A 291 -20.38 20.12 1.68
CA VAL A 291 -19.87 20.62 0.40
C VAL A 291 -20.08 22.14 0.37
N ASN A 292 -19.00 22.88 0.46
CA ASN A 292 -19.05 24.35 0.48
C ASN A 292 -19.22 24.92 -0.94
N ARG A 293 -18.44 24.38 -1.89
CA ARG A 293 -18.43 24.85 -3.27
C ARG A 293 -18.19 23.70 -4.23
N LEU A 294 -18.95 23.67 -5.32
CA LEU A 294 -18.78 22.74 -6.44
C LEU A 294 -18.38 23.54 -7.68
N VAL A 295 -17.11 23.36 -8.11
CA VAL A 295 -16.57 24.12 -9.26
C VAL A 295 -17.12 23.59 -10.58
N PHE A 296 -17.25 22.26 -10.69
CA PHE A 296 -17.80 21.59 -11.87
C PHE A 296 -19.19 21.06 -11.58
N ASN A 297 -20.22 21.76 -12.05
CA ASN A 297 -21.62 21.45 -11.83
C ASN A 297 -22.36 20.99 -13.10
N THR A 298 -21.62 20.74 -14.19
CA THR A 298 -22.18 20.37 -15.51
C THR A 298 -21.68 18.99 -15.91
N LEU A 299 -22.60 18.09 -16.25
CA LEU A 299 -22.29 16.80 -16.86
C LEU A 299 -21.61 17.03 -18.23
N GLY A 300 -20.58 16.25 -18.54
CA GLY A 300 -19.77 16.42 -19.74
C GLY A 300 -18.73 17.54 -19.64
N GLY A 301 -18.64 18.24 -18.51
CA GLY A 301 -17.59 19.23 -18.26
C GLY A 301 -16.21 18.60 -18.25
N VAL A 302 -15.20 19.30 -18.78
CA VAL A 302 -13.82 18.83 -18.84
C VAL A 302 -13.04 19.40 -17.67
N VAL A 303 -12.52 18.51 -16.81
CA VAL A 303 -11.63 18.80 -15.69
C VAL A 303 -10.19 18.61 -16.17
N ARG A 304 -9.32 19.58 -15.94
CA ARG A 304 -7.89 19.48 -16.27
C ARG A 304 -7.11 18.83 -15.12
N PRO A 305 -5.96 18.22 -15.41
CA PRO A 305 -5.07 17.74 -14.36
C PRO A 305 -4.72 18.84 -13.33
N GLY A 306 -4.94 18.54 -12.04
CA GLY A 306 -4.69 19.47 -10.96
C GLY A 306 -5.81 20.48 -10.66
N ASP A 307 -6.89 20.50 -11.45
CA ASP A 307 -8.00 21.43 -11.20
C ASP A 307 -8.70 21.09 -9.87
N THR A 308 -9.13 22.15 -9.18
CA THR A 308 -10.01 22.04 -8.01
C THR A 308 -11.40 21.65 -8.45
N VAL A 309 -11.90 20.55 -7.93
CA VAL A 309 -13.23 20.04 -8.27
C VAL A 309 -14.28 20.57 -7.30
N MET A 310 -13.97 20.52 -6.01
CA MET A 310 -14.86 20.99 -4.96
C MET A 310 -14.12 21.31 -3.66
N GLU A 311 -14.84 21.96 -2.74
CA GLU A 311 -14.38 22.24 -1.40
C GLU A 311 -15.34 21.62 -0.38
N VAL A 312 -14.80 20.85 0.57
CA VAL A 312 -15.55 20.24 1.67
C VAL A 312 -15.07 20.81 2.99
N THR A 313 -16.01 21.33 3.76
CA THR A 313 -15.75 21.84 5.11
C THR A 313 -16.05 20.74 6.12
N PRO A 314 -15.05 20.30 6.93
CA PRO A 314 -15.27 19.23 7.92
C PRO A 314 -16.24 19.69 9.02
N LEU A 315 -17.05 18.72 9.50
CA LEU A 315 -17.94 18.88 10.64
C LEU A 315 -17.41 18.08 11.83
N ASP A 316 -16.22 18.43 12.31
CA ASP A 316 -15.51 17.66 13.35
C ASP A 316 -16.12 17.78 14.77
N GLY A 317 -17.37 18.16 14.90
CA GLY A 317 -18.06 18.32 16.19
C GLY A 317 -17.58 19.49 17.06
N LYS A 318 -16.41 20.05 16.76
CA LYS A 318 -15.87 21.27 17.39
C LYS A 318 -16.23 22.47 16.54
N VAL A 319 -16.86 23.42 17.16
CA VAL A 319 -17.29 24.65 16.50
C VAL A 319 -16.57 25.82 17.15
N LEU A 320 -16.01 26.69 16.33
CA LEU A 320 -15.39 27.92 16.79
C LEU A 320 -16.30 29.10 16.53
N ILE A 321 -16.33 30.04 17.46
CA ILE A 321 -16.92 31.36 17.24
C ILE A 321 -15.75 32.32 17.02
N GLU A 322 -15.71 32.93 15.84
CA GLU A 322 -14.82 34.06 15.56
C GLU A 322 -15.54 35.36 15.96
N ALA A 323 -15.13 35.94 17.07
CA ALA A 323 -15.74 37.13 17.62
C ALA A 323 -14.81 38.35 17.56
N LYS A 324 -15.40 39.53 17.54
CA LYS A 324 -14.71 40.81 17.48
C LYS A 324 -14.69 41.45 18.86
N VAL A 325 -13.51 41.76 19.34
CA VAL A 325 -13.30 42.42 20.64
C VAL A 325 -12.71 43.80 20.44
N LEU A 326 -13.16 44.76 21.24
CA LEU A 326 -12.63 46.13 21.21
C LEU A 326 -11.17 46.16 21.72
N PRO A 327 -10.34 47.08 21.20
CA PRO A 327 -8.96 47.24 21.69
C PRO A 327 -8.85 47.53 23.19
N THR A 328 -9.85 48.18 23.77
CA THR A 328 -9.93 48.51 25.20
C THR A 328 -9.98 47.25 26.08
N ASP A 329 -10.54 46.15 25.57
CA ASP A 329 -10.77 44.94 26.34
C ASP A 329 -9.69 43.87 26.05
N ARG A 330 -8.73 44.14 25.15
CA ARG A 330 -7.65 43.21 24.76
C ARG A 330 -6.74 42.81 25.92
N GLY A 331 -6.48 43.78 26.84
CA GLY A 331 -5.59 43.59 27.99
C GLY A 331 -6.04 42.49 28.94
N ASP A 332 -7.36 42.28 29.03
CA ASP A 332 -8.00 41.34 29.94
C ASP A 332 -8.16 39.93 29.34
N LEU A 333 -7.77 39.72 28.08
CA LEU A 333 -7.95 38.46 27.37
C LEU A 333 -6.65 37.64 27.34
N ARG A 334 -6.78 36.38 27.82
CA ARG A 334 -5.74 35.34 27.75
C ARG A 334 -6.33 34.05 27.19
N GLU A 335 -5.51 33.29 26.50
CA GLU A 335 -5.90 31.96 26.05
C GLU A 335 -6.24 31.05 27.24
N GLY A 336 -7.27 30.24 27.08
CA GLY A 336 -7.77 29.34 28.14
C GLY A 336 -8.89 29.88 29.00
N LEU A 337 -9.25 31.18 28.89
CA LEU A 337 -10.35 31.78 29.65
C LEU A 337 -11.68 31.09 29.34
N VAL A 338 -12.50 30.94 30.37
CA VAL A 338 -13.85 30.37 30.24
C VAL A 338 -14.75 31.39 29.53
N ALA A 339 -15.46 30.91 28.51
CA ALA A 339 -16.40 31.70 27.75
C ALA A 339 -17.79 31.05 27.75
N ARG A 340 -18.83 31.85 27.60
CA ARG A 340 -20.20 31.38 27.39
C ARG A 340 -20.73 31.98 26.11
N ALA A 341 -21.19 31.12 25.21
CA ALA A 341 -21.73 31.54 23.93
C ALA A 341 -23.25 31.45 23.90
N ARG A 342 -23.85 32.42 23.24
CA ARG A 342 -25.29 32.49 22.93
C ARG A 342 -25.44 32.59 21.43
N ILE A 343 -26.13 31.63 20.82
CA ILE A 343 -26.41 31.65 19.39
C ILE A 343 -27.66 32.49 19.18
N THR A 344 -27.54 33.54 18.37
CA THR A 344 -28.66 34.51 18.16
C THR A 344 -29.88 33.88 17.53
N ALA A 345 -29.73 32.79 16.78
CA ALA A 345 -30.84 32.08 16.16
C ALA A 345 -31.72 31.29 17.15
N TYR A 346 -31.30 31.12 18.40
CA TYR A 346 -32.02 30.38 19.43
C TYR A 346 -32.26 31.25 20.66
N ASP A 347 -33.48 31.17 21.22
CA ASP A 347 -33.80 31.89 22.46
C ASP A 347 -32.99 31.32 23.64
N PHE A 348 -32.09 32.13 24.19
CA PHE A 348 -31.20 31.70 25.28
C PHE A 348 -31.98 31.46 26.59
N GLY A 349 -33.16 32.07 26.76
CA GLY A 349 -34.03 31.83 27.92
C GLY A 349 -34.58 30.41 27.97
N VAL A 350 -34.77 29.79 26.81
CA VAL A 350 -35.29 28.43 26.66
C VAL A 350 -34.13 27.41 26.53
N HIS A 351 -33.13 27.73 25.75
CA HIS A 351 -32.08 26.78 25.35
C HIS A 351 -30.77 26.90 26.15
N GLY A 352 -30.60 28.01 26.90
CA GLY A 352 -29.43 28.28 27.73
C GLY A 352 -28.22 28.77 26.92
N THR A 353 -27.06 28.73 27.55
CA THR A 353 -25.77 29.14 26.96
C THR A 353 -24.91 27.94 26.72
N LEU A 354 -24.05 27.98 25.71
CA LEU A 354 -23.05 26.96 25.41
C LEU A 354 -21.77 27.28 26.16
N PRO A 355 -21.20 26.34 26.92
CA PRO A 355 -19.89 26.51 27.53
C PRO A 355 -18.80 26.47 26.44
N GLY A 356 -17.77 27.27 26.63
CA GLY A 356 -16.64 27.34 25.70
C GLY A 356 -15.37 27.81 26.37
N ARG A 357 -14.29 27.86 25.60
CA ARG A 357 -13.00 28.38 26.02
C ARG A 357 -12.37 29.24 24.92
N LEU A 358 -11.72 30.30 25.33
CA LEU A 358 -10.92 31.14 24.43
C LEU A 358 -9.66 30.40 24.00
N VAL A 359 -9.53 30.12 22.69
CA VAL A 359 -8.43 29.32 22.14
C VAL A 359 -7.35 30.20 21.53
N GLU A 360 -7.77 31.30 20.89
CA GLU A 360 -6.84 32.15 20.17
C GLU A 360 -7.27 33.63 20.28
N VAL A 361 -6.27 34.51 20.45
CA VAL A 361 -6.47 35.97 20.38
C VAL A 361 -5.49 36.50 19.35
N SER A 362 -5.99 37.21 18.33
CA SER A 362 -5.11 37.77 17.29
C SER A 362 -4.07 38.68 17.89
N ALA A 363 -2.85 38.65 17.35
CA ALA A 363 -1.74 39.50 17.78
C ALA A 363 -1.93 40.93 17.29
N ASP A 364 -2.65 41.13 16.20
CA ASP A 364 -2.83 42.41 15.53
C ASP A 364 -4.31 42.75 15.35
N THR A 365 -4.60 44.06 15.22
CA THR A 365 -5.94 44.55 14.93
C THR A 365 -6.30 44.36 13.47
N VAL A 366 -7.56 44.02 13.20
CA VAL A 366 -8.09 43.87 11.85
C VAL A 366 -9.14 44.96 11.61
N GLY A 367 -9.14 45.55 10.39
CA GLY A 367 -10.22 46.47 9.99
C GLY A 367 -9.94 47.93 10.27
N ASP A 368 -8.69 48.37 10.10
CA ASP A 368 -8.26 49.77 10.22
C ASP A 368 -8.59 50.64 8.97
N ASP A 369 -9.36 50.10 8.02
CA ASP A 369 -9.79 50.82 6.82
C ASP A 369 -10.89 51.85 7.16
N LEU A 370 -10.70 53.05 6.60
CA LEU A 370 -11.51 54.30 6.75
C LEU A 370 -13.03 54.12 6.39
N GLY A 371 -13.65 53.01 6.66
CA GLY A 371 -15.06 52.72 6.43
C GLY A 371 -15.66 51.69 7.41
N SER A 372 -14.88 51.23 8.38
CA SER A 372 -15.35 50.29 9.39
C SER A 372 -16.28 50.94 10.42
N ALA A 373 -17.35 50.28 10.81
CA ALA A 373 -18.27 50.72 11.86
C ALA A 373 -17.63 50.83 13.26
N MET A 374 -16.34 50.49 13.40
CA MET A 374 -15.52 50.57 14.62
C MET A 374 -14.22 51.34 14.33
N PRO A 375 -14.14 52.62 14.65
CA PRO A 375 -12.89 53.38 14.54
C PRO A 375 -11.81 52.80 15.48
N GLY A 376 -10.65 52.44 14.95
CA GLY A 376 -9.54 51.87 15.71
C GLY A 376 -9.35 50.35 15.58
N GLY A 377 -10.10 49.70 14.68
CA GLY A 377 -9.99 48.27 14.45
C GLY A 377 -10.56 47.41 15.57
N TYR A 378 -10.48 46.09 15.41
CA TYR A 378 -10.89 45.12 16.44
C TYR A 378 -9.89 43.95 16.49
N TYR A 379 -9.78 43.34 17.66
CA TYR A 379 -9.07 42.07 17.83
C TYR A 379 -10.00 40.91 17.53
N ARG A 380 -9.50 39.96 16.76
CA ARG A 380 -10.21 38.74 16.42
C ARG A 380 -9.90 37.69 17.47
N VAL A 381 -10.92 37.14 18.09
CA VAL A 381 -10.80 36.06 19.06
C VAL A 381 -11.53 34.82 18.57
N LYS A 382 -10.96 33.65 18.82
CA LYS A 382 -11.60 32.37 18.52
C LYS A 382 -11.94 31.65 19.82
N VAL A 383 -13.20 31.34 19.99
CA VAL A 383 -13.74 30.63 21.16
C VAL A 383 -14.25 29.28 20.71
N GLU A 384 -13.66 28.21 21.23
CA GLU A 384 -14.15 26.85 21.05
C GLU A 384 -15.36 26.63 21.93
N ILE A 385 -16.46 26.15 21.34
CA ILE A 385 -17.71 25.88 22.06
C ILE A 385 -18.03 24.40 22.03
N ASP A 386 -18.57 23.90 23.15
CA ASP A 386 -19.11 22.54 23.22
C ASP A 386 -20.58 22.56 22.80
N THR A 387 -20.85 21.95 21.65
CA THR A 387 -22.19 21.87 21.06
C THR A 387 -22.97 20.63 21.48
N ALA A 388 -22.41 19.73 22.29
CA ALA A 388 -23.04 18.47 22.66
C ALA A 388 -24.46 18.65 23.25
N GLY A 389 -24.63 19.68 24.07
CA GLY A 389 -25.95 19.98 24.67
C GLY A 389 -27.04 20.42 23.65
N TYR A 390 -26.63 21.07 22.54
CA TYR A 390 -27.58 21.48 21.49
C TYR A 390 -27.85 20.36 20.52
N VAL A 391 -26.82 19.56 20.17
CA VAL A 391 -26.96 18.35 19.34
C VAL A 391 -27.92 17.36 20.01
N ALA A 392 -27.81 17.16 21.33
CA ALA A 392 -28.72 16.28 22.06
C ALA A 392 -30.19 16.75 22.01
N ARG A 393 -30.42 18.07 21.85
CA ARG A 393 -31.75 18.67 21.69
C ARG A 393 -32.21 18.83 20.23
N LYS A 394 -31.46 18.24 19.27
CA LYS A 394 -31.69 18.35 17.81
C LYS A 394 -31.71 19.80 17.29
N LEU A 395 -30.92 20.68 17.89
CA LEU A 395 -30.72 22.05 17.44
C LEU A 395 -29.40 22.10 16.59
N PRO A 396 -29.50 22.19 15.27
CA PRO A 396 -28.29 22.19 14.41
C PRO A 396 -27.56 23.53 14.58
N VAL A 397 -26.26 23.43 14.89
CA VAL A 397 -25.35 24.58 14.90
C VAL A 397 -24.62 24.60 13.57
N MET A 398 -24.92 25.60 12.74
CA MET A 398 -24.36 25.69 11.39
C MET A 398 -23.31 26.81 11.28
N PRO A 399 -22.26 26.62 10.49
CA PRO A 399 -21.34 27.69 10.13
C PRO A 399 -22.10 28.88 9.53
N GLY A 400 -21.68 30.10 9.86
CA GLY A 400 -22.33 31.34 9.40
C GLY A 400 -23.39 31.90 10.36
N MET A 401 -23.86 31.15 11.36
CA MET A 401 -24.76 31.67 12.38
C MET A 401 -24.04 32.74 13.22
N THR A 402 -24.79 33.80 13.63
CA THR A 402 -24.29 34.82 14.53
C THR A 402 -24.42 34.35 15.98
N ALA A 403 -23.41 34.70 16.79
CA ALA A 403 -23.35 34.37 18.19
C ALA A 403 -22.76 35.51 19.00
N SER A 404 -23.23 35.68 20.24
CA SER A 404 -22.63 36.58 21.23
C SER A 404 -21.86 35.74 22.24
N VAL A 405 -20.63 36.14 22.56
CA VAL A 405 -19.74 35.45 23.49
C VAL A 405 -19.45 36.34 24.68
N ASP A 406 -19.68 35.82 25.87
CA ASP A 406 -19.29 36.45 27.12
C ASP A 406 -18.04 35.74 27.65
N ILE A 407 -16.88 36.41 27.63
CA ILE A 407 -15.59 35.89 28.09
C ILE A 407 -15.36 36.42 29.51
N ARG A 408 -15.17 35.52 30.48
CA ARG A 408 -14.90 35.87 31.86
C ARG A 408 -13.41 36.19 32.01
N SER A 409 -13.10 37.43 32.34
CA SER A 409 -11.73 37.88 32.70
C SER A 409 -11.51 37.58 34.18
N GLU A 410 -10.41 36.89 34.52
CA GLU A 410 -9.94 36.79 35.91
C GLU A 410 -9.07 37.99 36.25
N GLU A 411 -9.61 38.97 36.94
CA GLU A 411 -8.77 39.96 37.60
C GLU A 411 -8.01 39.31 38.76
N HIS A 412 -6.75 39.06 38.59
CA HIS A 412 -5.85 38.83 39.71
C HIS A 412 -5.71 40.19 40.46
N THR A 413 -6.40 40.33 41.59
CA THR A 413 -6.07 41.28 42.63
C THR A 413 -4.70 40.93 43.22
N SER A 414 -3.62 41.30 42.55
CA SER A 414 -2.25 41.23 43.07
C SER A 414 -1.44 42.39 42.54
N GLU A 415 -1.94 43.66 42.77
CA GLU A 415 -1.10 44.83 42.74
C GLU A 415 -1.47 45.75 43.91
N LEU A 416 -1.05 45.30 45.10
CA LEU A 416 -0.72 46.18 46.23
C LEU A 416 0.49 45.57 46.92
N GLN A 417 1.66 45.80 46.35
CA GLN A 417 2.94 45.89 47.05
C GLN A 417 3.68 47.14 46.51
#